data_dbacf820cf54d3053798a6540d704dd6
#
_entry.id   dbacf820cf54d3053798a6540d704dd6
#
_cell.length_a   1.000
_cell.length_b   1.000
_cell.length_c   1.000
_cell.angle_alpha   90.00
_cell.angle_beta   90.00
_cell.angle_gamma   90.00
#
_symmetry.space_group_name_H-M   'P 1'
#
loop_
_entity.id
_entity.type
_entity.pdbx_description
1 polymer ?
#
loop_
_entity_poly.entity_id
_entity_poly.type
_entity_poly.pdbx_seq_one_letter_code
_entity_poly.pdbx_strand_id
1 'polypeptide(L)'
;MFGVAALVLYGLLHIYWYDAIFQFGVLLFIILLFRELLGQATEDMRFHMEHRISHQMQREDRMTGLPNRRAFEEYMERIRTGEVGCRDAVLTYIRLEGLNERNDRFGLQAGDEAVIAAARCVADFCRACEDGGESVSCFRTGGNEFALIRPEPRANSGQLHRQFSTIVARYNRTCAPRARITMTYGFSRLCDEDGKSRSISAWKAEADAYLKRNETKLGGDTE
;
A
#
# COMPACT_ATOMS: atom_id res chain seq x y z
N MET A 1 36.87 38.59 71.15
CA MET A 1 36.54 37.22 70.70
C MET A 1 35.21 37.13 69.96
N PHE A 2 34.15 37.83 70.33
CA PHE A 2 32.83 37.74 69.66
C PHE A 2 32.80 38.27 68.22
N GLY A 3 33.61 39.27 67.88
CA GLY A 3 33.62 39.84 66.51
C GLY A 3 34.14 38.92 65.42
N VAL A 4 35.16 38.10 65.74
CA VAL A 4 35.74 37.15 64.78
C VAL A 4 34.77 35.99 64.54
N ALA A 5 34.07 35.50 65.56
CA ALA A 5 33.09 34.45 65.44
C ALA A 5 31.88 34.93 64.61
N ALA A 6 31.43 36.17 64.74
CA ALA A 6 30.36 36.76 63.95
C ALA A 6 30.74 36.91 62.44
N LEU A 7 32.00 37.30 62.17
CA LEU A 7 32.51 37.43 60.78
C LEU A 7 32.63 36.07 60.11
N VAL A 8 33.10 35.05 60.81
CA VAL A 8 33.18 33.68 60.33
C VAL A 8 31.78 33.11 60.05
N LEU A 9 30.85 33.33 60.95
CA LEU A 9 29.46 32.87 60.79
C LEU A 9 28.76 33.58 59.63
N TYR A 10 28.99 34.90 59.48
CA TYR A 10 28.49 35.66 58.31
C TYR A 10 29.08 35.15 57.00
N GLY A 11 30.37 34.90 56.94
CA GLY A 11 31.02 34.33 55.75
C GLY A 11 30.52 32.94 55.40
N LEU A 12 30.37 32.03 56.39
CA LEU A 12 29.84 30.70 56.20
C LEU A 12 28.36 30.72 55.71
N LEU A 13 27.52 31.56 56.33
CA LEU A 13 26.13 31.72 55.90
C LEU A 13 26.05 32.27 54.47
N HIS A 14 26.89 33.22 54.10
CA HIS A 14 26.92 33.82 52.76
C HIS A 14 27.33 32.77 51.69
N ILE A 15 28.36 31.96 51.99
CA ILE A 15 28.79 30.87 51.12
C ILE A 15 27.70 29.84 50.91
N TYR A 16 27.00 29.42 51.99
CA TYR A 16 25.89 28.44 51.91
C TYR A 16 24.72 28.97 51.08
N TRP A 17 24.37 30.26 51.19
CA TRP A 17 23.28 30.86 50.40
C TRP A 17 23.63 30.92 48.89
N TYR A 18 24.86 31.28 48.53
CA TYR A 18 25.30 31.30 47.13
C TYR A 18 25.29 29.91 46.50
N ASP A 19 25.75 28.92 47.23
CA ASP A 19 25.72 27.51 46.77
C ASP A 19 24.29 26.99 46.58
N ALA A 20 23.41 27.29 47.51
CA ALA A 20 21.99 26.91 47.41
C ALA A 20 21.29 27.60 46.22
N ILE A 21 21.53 28.91 45.98
CA ILE A 21 20.96 29.63 44.83
C ILE A 21 21.49 29.07 43.52
N PHE A 22 22.81 28.78 43.47
CA PHE A 22 23.42 28.19 42.27
C PHE A 22 22.85 26.80 41.97
N GLN A 23 22.72 25.89 42.97
CA GLN A 23 22.13 24.59 42.83
C GLN A 23 20.65 24.67 42.37
N PHE A 24 19.89 25.61 42.93
CA PHE A 24 18.51 25.84 42.50
C PHE A 24 18.40 26.33 41.06
N GLY A 25 19.34 27.23 40.64
CA GLY A 25 19.44 27.69 39.27
C GLY A 25 19.76 26.59 38.29
N VAL A 26 20.72 25.73 38.63
CA VAL A 26 21.07 24.56 37.81
C VAL A 26 19.91 23.57 37.70
N LEU A 27 19.23 23.28 38.80
CA LEU A 27 18.06 22.39 38.80
C LEU A 27 16.94 22.94 37.91
N LEU A 28 16.62 24.23 38.06
CA LEU A 28 15.63 24.91 37.24
C LEU A 28 16.00 24.85 35.75
N PHE A 29 17.26 25.09 35.43
CA PHE A 29 17.77 25.00 34.05
C PHE A 29 17.62 23.59 33.47
N ILE A 30 17.95 22.56 34.25
CA ILE A 30 17.78 21.16 33.82
C ILE A 30 16.28 20.83 33.58
N ILE A 31 15.40 21.31 34.47
CA ILE A 31 13.94 21.10 34.32
C ILE A 31 13.44 21.77 33.02
N LEU A 32 13.89 23.00 32.74
CA LEU A 32 13.49 23.72 31.53
C LEU A 32 14.01 23.03 30.25
N LEU A 33 15.28 22.59 30.27
CA LEU A 33 15.85 21.80 29.15
C LEU A 33 15.09 20.50 28.92
N PHE A 34 14.78 19.79 30.00
CA PHE A 34 14.06 18.52 29.91
C PHE A 34 12.63 18.74 29.36
N ARG A 35 11.96 19.79 29.79
CA ARG A 35 10.64 20.18 29.26
C ARG A 35 10.69 20.49 27.76
N GLU A 36 11.73 21.22 27.31
CA GLU A 36 11.93 21.57 25.91
C GLU A 36 12.17 20.31 25.05
N LEU A 37 13.06 19.42 25.50
CA LEU A 37 13.34 18.15 24.83
C LEU A 37 12.11 17.24 24.74
N LEU A 38 11.32 17.14 25.83
CA LEU A 38 10.07 16.39 25.81
C LEU A 38 9.04 17.01 24.89
N GLY A 39 8.95 18.36 24.82
CA GLY A 39 8.07 19.06 23.91
C GLY A 39 8.38 18.71 22.44
N GLN A 40 9.64 18.81 22.04
CA GLN A 40 10.07 18.46 20.68
C GLN A 40 9.81 16.98 20.36
N ALA A 41 10.13 16.06 21.26
CA ALA A 41 9.91 14.64 21.06
C ALA A 41 8.40 14.28 20.90
N THR A 42 7.52 14.98 21.63
CA THR A 42 6.06 14.75 21.53
C THR A 42 5.47 15.36 20.27
N GLU A 43 5.96 16.49 19.77
CA GLU A 43 5.54 17.10 18.52
C GLU A 43 5.96 16.26 17.31
N ASP A 44 7.20 15.77 17.28
CA ASP A 44 7.69 14.86 16.23
C ASP A 44 6.86 13.56 16.19
N MET A 45 6.55 13.01 17.36
CA MET A 45 5.76 11.79 17.44
C MET A 45 4.31 12.01 16.97
N ARG A 46 3.68 13.14 17.29
CA ARG A 46 2.36 13.52 16.80
C ARG A 46 2.35 13.72 15.30
N PHE A 47 3.31 14.46 14.76
CA PHE A 47 3.43 14.68 13.31
C PHE A 47 3.56 13.37 12.53
N HIS A 48 4.41 12.45 13.00
CA HIS A 48 4.56 11.13 12.40
C HIS A 48 3.31 10.25 12.56
N MET A 49 2.57 10.39 13.64
CA MET A 49 1.33 9.63 13.86
C MET A 49 0.17 10.15 13.01
N GLU A 50 0.01 11.46 12.89
CA GLU A 50 -1.00 12.09 12.03
C GLU A 50 -0.74 11.78 10.54
N HIS A 51 0.52 11.82 10.09
CA HIS A 51 0.90 11.40 8.74
C HIS A 51 0.60 9.91 8.49
N ARG A 52 0.90 9.02 9.44
CA ARG A 52 0.58 7.59 9.32
C ARG A 52 -0.92 7.35 9.26
N ILE A 53 -1.72 8.03 10.10
CA ILE A 53 -3.18 7.89 10.11
C ILE A 53 -3.79 8.43 8.81
N SER A 54 -3.35 9.59 8.33
CA SER A 54 -3.80 10.17 7.06
C SER A 54 -3.45 9.26 5.87
N HIS A 55 -2.25 8.68 5.83
CA HIS A 55 -1.86 7.70 4.81
C HIS A 55 -2.63 6.37 4.92
N GLN A 56 -2.99 5.95 6.14
CA GLN A 56 -3.80 4.75 6.35
C GLN A 56 -5.27 4.95 5.98
N MET A 57 -5.80 6.16 5.98
CA MET A 57 -7.20 6.45 5.60
C MET A 57 -7.42 6.60 4.10
N GLN A 58 -6.37 6.80 3.30
CA GLN A 58 -6.51 6.84 1.85
C GLN A 58 -6.81 5.46 1.29
N ARG A 59 -7.92 5.34 0.54
CA ARG A 59 -8.33 4.10 -0.16
C ARG A 59 -7.84 4.03 -1.59
N GLU A 60 -7.17 5.07 -2.07
CA GLU A 60 -6.67 5.18 -3.44
C GLU A 60 -5.14 5.14 -3.48
N ASP A 61 -4.62 4.55 -4.54
CA ASP A 61 -3.20 4.58 -4.86
C ASP A 61 -2.85 5.88 -5.58
N ARG A 62 -1.93 6.66 -5.02
CA ARG A 62 -1.58 8.00 -5.53
C ARG A 62 -0.99 8.00 -6.93
N MET A 63 -0.32 6.94 -7.33
CA MET A 63 0.32 6.86 -8.63
C MET A 63 -0.68 6.52 -9.74
N THR A 64 -1.60 5.61 -9.45
CA THR A 64 -2.49 5.04 -10.46
C THR A 64 -3.94 5.53 -10.37
N GLY A 65 -4.37 6.09 -9.23
CA GLY A 65 -5.75 6.49 -8.97
C GLY A 65 -6.69 5.30 -8.73
N LEU A 66 -6.20 4.07 -8.81
CA LEU A 66 -7.00 2.88 -8.49
C LEU A 66 -7.14 2.72 -6.97
N PRO A 67 -8.23 2.08 -6.50
CA PRO A 67 -8.31 1.62 -5.13
C PRO A 67 -7.09 0.80 -4.74
N ASN A 68 -6.53 1.07 -3.55
CA ASN A 68 -5.28 0.46 -3.12
C ASN A 68 -5.50 -0.88 -2.41
N ARG A 69 -4.40 -1.50 -1.93
CA ARG A 69 -4.41 -2.77 -1.21
C ARG A 69 -5.36 -2.75 0.00
N ARG A 70 -5.47 -1.63 0.71
CA ARG A 70 -6.38 -1.52 1.85
C ARG A 70 -7.83 -1.62 1.39
N ALA A 71 -8.21 -0.89 0.35
CA ALA A 71 -9.55 -0.97 -0.23
C ALA A 71 -9.88 -2.40 -0.72
N PHE A 72 -8.89 -3.11 -1.26
CA PHE A 72 -9.01 -4.52 -1.62
C PHE A 72 -9.31 -5.42 -0.41
N GLU A 73 -8.54 -5.29 0.68
CA GLU A 73 -8.74 -6.11 1.88
C GLU A 73 -10.09 -5.80 2.56
N GLU A 74 -10.51 -4.54 2.59
CA GLU A 74 -11.83 -4.14 3.08
C GLU A 74 -12.96 -4.73 2.21
N TYR A 75 -12.78 -4.76 0.89
CA TYR A 75 -13.75 -5.38 -0.02
C TYR A 75 -13.84 -6.89 0.19
N MET A 76 -12.71 -7.57 0.36
CA MET A 76 -12.65 -9.01 0.67
C MET A 76 -13.34 -9.32 2.00
N GLU A 77 -13.20 -8.45 3.00
CA GLU A 77 -13.89 -8.60 4.28
C GLU A 77 -15.41 -8.47 4.14
N ARG A 78 -15.88 -7.53 3.31
CA ARG A 78 -17.32 -7.38 3.01
C ARG A 78 -17.89 -8.59 2.27
N ILE A 79 -17.10 -9.25 1.43
CA ILE A 79 -17.48 -10.55 0.84
C ILE A 79 -17.59 -11.61 1.94
N ARG A 80 -16.61 -11.68 2.84
CA ARG A 80 -16.58 -12.65 3.94
C ARG A 80 -17.77 -12.50 4.89
N THR A 81 -18.17 -11.25 5.18
CA THR A 81 -19.32 -10.96 6.08
C THR A 81 -20.67 -11.10 5.38
N GLY A 82 -20.70 -11.29 4.06
CA GLY A 82 -21.94 -11.41 3.28
C GLY A 82 -22.60 -10.06 2.96
N GLU A 83 -21.95 -8.94 3.24
CA GLU A 83 -22.43 -7.61 2.89
C GLU A 83 -22.49 -7.39 1.37
N VAL A 84 -21.57 -8.04 0.65
CA VAL A 84 -21.59 -8.09 -0.82
C VAL A 84 -22.08 -9.48 -1.22
N GLY A 85 -23.24 -9.51 -1.86
CA GLY A 85 -23.83 -10.77 -2.37
C GLY A 85 -22.96 -11.33 -3.50
N CYS A 86 -22.19 -12.36 -3.21
CA CYS A 86 -21.25 -12.98 -4.14
C CYS A 86 -21.49 -14.49 -4.13
N ARG A 87 -22.41 -14.98 -4.97
CA ARG A 87 -22.61 -16.43 -5.06
C ARG A 87 -21.53 -17.15 -5.88
N ASP A 88 -20.98 -16.50 -6.91
CA ASP A 88 -19.98 -17.10 -7.81
C ASP A 88 -18.92 -16.06 -8.21
N ALA A 89 -18.40 -15.33 -7.22
CA ALA A 89 -17.41 -14.29 -7.49
C ALA A 89 -16.13 -14.87 -8.11
N VAL A 90 -15.55 -14.11 -9.05
CA VAL A 90 -14.25 -14.41 -9.65
C VAL A 90 -13.25 -13.37 -9.19
N LEU A 91 -12.17 -13.85 -8.59
CA LEU A 91 -10.96 -13.07 -8.31
C LEU A 91 -9.96 -13.29 -9.44
N THR A 92 -9.42 -12.21 -9.98
CA THR A 92 -8.33 -12.25 -10.96
C THR A 92 -7.18 -11.42 -10.43
N TYR A 93 -6.01 -12.04 -10.23
CA TYR A 93 -4.75 -11.32 -10.02
C TYR A 93 -4.08 -11.06 -11.37
N ILE A 94 -3.49 -9.88 -11.49
CA ILE A 94 -2.78 -9.42 -12.68
C ILE A 94 -1.43 -8.90 -12.22
N ARG A 95 -0.36 -9.27 -12.94
CA ARG A 95 1.01 -8.79 -12.69
C ARG A 95 1.59 -8.17 -13.96
N LEU A 96 2.19 -7.00 -13.80
CA LEU A 96 3.01 -6.37 -14.84
C LEU A 96 4.40 -7.03 -14.81
N GLU A 97 4.80 -7.59 -15.94
CA GLU A 97 6.07 -8.29 -16.09
C GLU A 97 7.22 -7.33 -16.43
N GLY A 98 8.44 -7.75 -16.10
CA GLY A 98 9.68 -7.07 -16.50
C GLY A 98 9.88 -5.69 -15.87
N LEU A 99 9.24 -5.41 -14.71
CA LEU A 99 9.34 -4.09 -14.07
C LEU A 99 10.76 -3.80 -13.57
N ASN A 100 11.45 -4.80 -12.98
CA ASN A 100 12.81 -4.64 -12.47
C ASN A 100 13.80 -4.40 -13.61
N GLU A 101 13.75 -5.21 -14.66
CA GLU A 101 14.60 -5.05 -15.85
C GLU A 101 14.38 -3.69 -16.54
N ARG A 102 13.14 -3.21 -16.52
CA ARG A 102 12.82 -1.88 -17.05
C ARG A 102 13.42 -0.77 -16.19
N ASN A 103 13.31 -0.89 -14.87
CA ASN A 103 13.92 0.06 -13.90
C ASN A 103 15.44 0.11 -14.07
N ASP A 104 16.07 -1.05 -14.18
CA ASP A 104 17.54 -1.17 -14.32
C ASP A 104 18.02 -0.59 -15.66
N ARG A 105 17.25 -0.79 -16.73
CA ARG A 105 17.64 -0.36 -18.08
C ARG A 105 17.28 1.09 -18.40
N PHE A 106 16.16 1.60 -17.89
CA PHE A 106 15.60 2.90 -18.29
C PHE A 106 15.33 3.84 -17.13
N GLY A 107 15.63 3.43 -15.88
CA GLY A 107 15.42 4.20 -14.67
C GLY A 107 14.01 4.04 -14.07
N LEU A 108 13.86 4.44 -12.80
CA LEU A 108 12.62 4.29 -12.03
C LEU A 108 11.42 4.98 -12.69
N GLN A 109 11.62 6.12 -13.33
CA GLN A 109 10.55 6.83 -14.03
C GLN A 109 9.90 5.98 -15.12
N ALA A 110 10.70 5.21 -15.87
CA ALA A 110 10.18 4.33 -16.91
C ALA A 110 9.36 3.15 -16.34
N GLY A 111 9.72 2.69 -15.14
CA GLY A 111 8.91 1.72 -14.39
C GLY A 111 7.59 2.30 -13.91
N ASP A 112 7.61 3.51 -13.35
CA ASP A 112 6.40 4.20 -12.91
C ASP A 112 5.44 4.44 -14.09
N GLU A 113 5.94 4.86 -15.24
CA GLU A 113 5.17 5.01 -16.46
C GLU A 113 4.53 3.69 -16.92
N ALA A 114 5.25 2.56 -16.78
CA ALA A 114 4.72 1.24 -17.11
C ALA A 114 3.63 0.79 -16.13
N VAL A 115 3.77 1.06 -14.84
CA VAL A 115 2.75 0.79 -13.81
C VAL A 115 1.49 1.62 -14.07
N ILE A 116 1.64 2.90 -14.42
CA ILE A 116 0.51 3.78 -14.78
C ILE A 116 -0.19 3.27 -16.04
N ALA A 117 0.58 2.81 -17.04
CA ALA A 117 0.03 2.24 -18.27
C ALA A 117 -0.76 0.94 -17.98
N ALA A 118 -0.21 0.06 -17.15
CA ALA A 118 -0.89 -1.16 -16.72
C ALA A 118 -2.20 -0.85 -15.98
N ALA A 119 -2.17 0.11 -15.06
CA ALA A 119 -3.35 0.55 -14.33
C ALA A 119 -4.45 1.10 -15.26
N ARG A 120 -4.08 1.85 -16.30
CA ARG A 120 -5.02 2.33 -17.33
C ARG A 120 -5.66 1.17 -18.08
N CYS A 121 -4.89 0.15 -18.48
CA CYS A 121 -5.43 -1.05 -19.12
C CYS A 121 -6.41 -1.79 -18.20
N VAL A 122 -6.12 -1.88 -16.91
CA VAL A 122 -7.01 -2.47 -15.90
C VAL A 122 -8.30 -1.65 -15.76
N ALA A 123 -8.20 -0.32 -15.67
CA ALA A 123 -9.36 0.56 -15.58
C ALA A 123 -10.23 0.53 -16.85
N ASP A 124 -9.61 0.49 -18.02
CA ASP A 124 -10.32 0.36 -19.31
C ASP A 124 -11.06 -0.97 -19.42
N PHE A 125 -10.45 -2.03 -18.90
CA PHE A 125 -11.10 -3.34 -18.82
C PHE A 125 -12.33 -3.30 -17.88
N CYS A 126 -12.21 -2.68 -16.70
CA CYS A 126 -13.33 -2.55 -15.78
C CYS A 126 -14.49 -1.76 -16.43
N ARG A 127 -14.20 -0.63 -17.08
CA ARG A 127 -15.21 0.13 -17.82
C ARG A 127 -15.90 -0.70 -18.90
N ALA A 128 -15.13 -1.45 -19.68
CA ALA A 128 -15.70 -2.30 -20.72
C ALA A 128 -16.63 -3.40 -20.17
N CYS A 129 -16.35 -3.93 -18.97
CA CYS A 129 -17.23 -4.86 -18.27
C CYS A 129 -18.50 -4.15 -17.77
N GLU A 130 -18.37 -2.96 -17.18
CA GLU A 130 -19.49 -2.14 -16.68
C GLU A 130 -20.44 -1.73 -17.82
N ASP A 131 -19.88 -1.32 -18.97
CA ASP A 131 -20.64 -1.02 -20.21
C ASP A 131 -21.40 -2.27 -20.71
N GLY A 132 -20.85 -3.46 -20.46
CA GLY A 132 -21.50 -4.76 -20.70
C GLY A 132 -22.52 -5.16 -19.63
N GLY A 133 -22.73 -4.33 -18.60
CA GLY A 133 -23.63 -4.57 -17.48
C GLY A 133 -23.12 -5.56 -16.44
N GLU A 134 -21.80 -5.75 -16.35
CA GLU A 134 -21.14 -6.50 -15.28
C GLU A 134 -20.60 -5.57 -14.19
N SER A 135 -20.81 -5.90 -12.93
CA SER A 135 -20.15 -5.22 -11.81
C SER A 135 -18.72 -5.72 -11.68
N VAL A 136 -17.74 -4.81 -11.67
CA VAL A 136 -16.31 -5.13 -11.51
C VAL A 136 -15.68 -4.13 -10.56
N SER A 137 -14.87 -4.63 -9.63
CA SER A 137 -14.04 -3.79 -8.77
C SER A 137 -12.58 -4.09 -9.06
N CYS A 138 -11.77 -3.05 -9.28
CA CYS A 138 -10.34 -3.16 -9.55
C CYS A 138 -9.52 -2.48 -8.46
N PHE A 139 -8.33 -3.02 -8.20
CA PHE A 139 -7.45 -2.60 -7.11
C PHE A 139 -5.99 -2.69 -7.55
N ARG A 140 -5.13 -1.82 -7.02
CA ARG A 140 -3.69 -2.03 -7.02
C ARG A 140 -3.27 -2.63 -5.69
N THR A 141 -2.79 -3.88 -5.68
CA THR A 141 -2.48 -4.65 -4.46
C THR A 141 -1.00 -4.64 -4.10
N GLY A 142 -0.13 -4.29 -5.05
CA GLY A 142 1.32 -4.27 -4.87
C GLY A 142 2.02 -3.32 -5.84
N GLY A 143 3.34 -3.38 -5.89
CA GLY A 143 4.16 -2.54 -6.77
C GLY A 143 3.78 -2.69 -8.25
N ASN A 144 3.74 -3.92 -8.74
CA ASN A 144 3.38 -4.31 -10.09
C ASN A 144 2.14 -5.22 -10.15
N GLU A 145 1.36 -5.30 -9.05
CA GLU A 145 0.25 -6.24 -8.91
C GLU A 145 -1.09 -5.51 -8.83
N PHE A 146 -2.08 -6.09 -9.51
CA PHE A 146 -3.46 -5.62 -9.54
C PHE A 146 -4.40 -6.79 -9.24
N ALA A 147 -5.59 -6.47 -8.73
CA ALA A 147 -6.65 -7.45 -8.51
C ALA A 147 -7.97 -6.95 -9.12
N LEU A 148 -8.73 -7.87 -9.66
CA LEU A 148 -10.10 -7.64 -10.14
C LEU A 148 -11.03 -8.59 -9.42
N ILE A 149 -12.17 -8.09 -8.95
CA ILE A 149 -13.24 -8.90 -8.35
C ILE A 149 -14.50 -8.66 -9.14
N ARG A 150 -15.08 -9.73 -9.64
CA ARG A 150 -16.40 -9.76 -10.28
C ARG A 150 -17.34 -10.59 -9.44
N PRO A 151 -18.33 -9.98 -8.77
CA PRO A 151 -19.23 -10.68 -7.86
C PRO A 151 -20.11 -11.71 -8.56
N GLU A 152 -20.58 -11.40 -9.77
CA GLU A 152 -21.45 -12.25 -10.57
C GLU A 152 -21.02 -12.19 -12.04
N PRO A 153 -19.98 -12.97 -12.43
CA PRO A 153 -19.46 -12.90 -13.80
C PRO A 153 -20.46 -13.53 -14.78
N ARG A 154 -20.81 -12.77 -15.81
CA ARG A 154 -21.61 -13.26 -16.94
C ARG A 154 -20.73 -13.94 -17.99
N ALA A 155 -19.51 -13.43 -18.16
CA ALA A 155 -18.55 -13.96 -19.12
C ALA A 155 -17.71 -15.08 -18.48
N ASN A 156 -17.41 -16.12 -19.24
CA ASN A 156 -16.48 -17.17 -18.83
C ASN A 156 -15.03 -16.63 -18.82
N SER A 157 -14.14 -17.34 -18.14
CA SER A 157 -12.73 -16.95 -18.00
C SER A 157 -11.99 -16.79 -19.33
N GLY A 158 -12.35 -17.55 -20.36
CA GLY A 158 -11.74 -17.42 -21.71
C GLY A 158 -12.16 -16.14 -22.43
N GLN A 159 -13.39 -15.66 -22.23
CA GLN A 159 -13.82 -14.36 -22.76
C GLN A 159 -13.10 -13.21 -22.07
N LEU A 160 -12.98 -13.30 -20.75
CA LEU A 160 -12.23 -12.33 -19.96
C LEU A 160 -10.80 -12.16 -20.46
N HIS A 161 -10.12 -13.28 -20.65
CA HIS A 161 -8.77 -13.30 -21.17
C HIS A 161 -8.68 -12.58 -22.53
N ARG A 162 -9.56 -12.92 -23.46
CA ARG A 162 -9.56 -12.30 -24.80
C ARG A 162 -9.80 -10.78 -24.72
N GLN A 163 -10.75 -10.34 -23.90
CA GLN A 163 -11.05 -8.92 -23.73
C GLN A 163 -9.85 -8.16 -23.14
N PHE A 164 -9.27 -8.68 -22.05
CA PHE A 164 -8.11 -8.06 -21.42
C PHE A 164 -6.90 -8.02 -22.35
N SER A 165 -6.57 -9.14 -23.00
CA SER A 165 -5.47 -9.22 -23.99
C SER A 165 -5.67 -8.26 -25.16
N THR A 166 -6.92 -8.04 -25.60
CA THR A 166 -7.24 -7.07 -26.65
C THR A 166 -6.93 -5.64 -26.21
N ILE A 167 -7.24 -5.29 -24.97
CA ILE A 167 -6.98 -3.96 -24.41
C ILE A 167 -5.47 -3.72 -24.32
N VAL A 168 -4.71 -4.67 -23.77
CA VAL A 168 -3.24 -4.60 -23.69
C VAL A 168 -2.62 -4.51 -25.08
N ALA A 169 -3.06 -5.34 -26.03
CA ALA A 169 -2.59 -5.31 -27.40
C ALA A 169 -2.90 -3.97 -28.11
N ARG A 170 -4.06 -3.37 -27.84
CA ARG A 170 -4.41 -2.04 -28.37
C ARG A 170 -3.46 -0.97 -27.82
N TYR A 171 -3.19 -0.97 -26.51
CA TYR A 171 -2.22 -0.08 -25.88
C TYR A 171 -0.83 -0.26 -26.54
N ASN A 172 -0.34 -1.50 -26.63
CA ASN A 172 0.98 -1.80 -27.20
C ASN A 172 1.15 -1.45 -28.68
N ARG A 173 0.07 -1.33 -29.44
CA ARG A 173 0.10 -0.85 -30.85
C ARG A 173 0.23 0.67 -30.95
N THR A 174 -0.27 1.40 -29.97
CA THR A 174 -0.31 2.87 -30.00
C THR A 174 0.85 3.53 -29.27
N CYS A 175 1.53 2.80 -28.37
CA CYS A 175 2.66 3.33 -27.61
C CYS A 175 4.02 3.12 -28.31
N ALA A 176 5.03 3.87 -27.89
CA ALA A 176 6.41 3.65 -28.36
C ALA A 176 6.91 2.25 -27.96
N PRO A 177 7.80 1.61 -28.75
CA PRO A 177 8.27 0.24 -28.47
C PRO A 177 8.80 0.04 -27.04
N ARG A 178 9.50 1.04 -26.49
CA ARG A 178 10.03 1.03 -25.13
C ARG A 178 8.95 1.11 -24.03
N ALA A 179 7.75 1.57 -24.37
CA ALA A 179 6.64 1.73 -23.44
C ALA A 179 5.68 0.53 -23.45
N ARG A 180 5.92 -0.48 -24.30
CA ARG A 180 5.10 -1.69 -24.33
C ARG A 180 5.13 -2.41 -23.00
N ILE A 181 3.98 -2.97 -22.62
CA ILE A 181 3.80 -3.71 -21.37
C ILE A 181 3.39 -5.15 -21.66
N THR A 182 3.82 -6.06 -20.78
CA THR A 182 3.37 -7.45 -20.74
C THR A 182 2.72 -7.70 -19.41
N MET A 183 1.55 -8.32 -19.41
CA MET A 183 0.79 -8.57 -18.19
C MET A 183 0.37 -10.04 -18.15
N THR A 184 0.62 -10.69 -17.02
CA THR A 184 0.21 -12.05 -16.72
C THR A 184 -0.95 -12.01 -15.73
N TYR A 185 -1.83 -13.00 -15.77
CA TYR A 185 -2.98 -13.06 -14.88
C TYR A 185 -3.26 -14.49 -14.44
N GLY A 186 -3.86 -14.59 -13.26
CA GLY A 186 -4.41 -15.82 -12.71
C GLY A 186 -5.77 -15.53 -12.10
N PHE A 187 -6.69 -16.45 -12.23
CA PHE A 187 -8.05 -16.29 -11.72
C PHE A 187 -8.48 -17.51 -10.91
N SER A 188 -9.40 -17.30 -9.99
CA SER A 188 -10.11 -18.38 -9.31
C SER A 188 -11.56 -17.99 -9.00
N ARG A 189 -12.43 -18.98 -8.81
CA ARG A 189 -13.82 -18.81 -8.43
C ARG A 189 -13.98 -18.96 -6.92
N LEU A 190 -14.88 -18.19 -6.33
CA LEU A 190 -15.20 -18.31 -4.91
C LEU A 190 -15.87 -19.68 -4.61
N CYS A 191 -16.73 -20.16 -5.51
CA CYS A 191 -17.31 -21.49 -5.40
C CYS A 191 -16.49 -22.52 -6.21
N ASP A 192 -16.38 -23.74 -5.69
CA ASP A 192 -15.84 -24.88 -6.42
C ASP A 192 -16.86 -25.44 -7.44
N GLU A 193 -16.46 -26.51 -8.15
CA GLU A 193 -17.31 -27.17 -9.16
C GLU A 193 -18.58 -27.79 -8.56
N ASP A 194 -18.56 -28.10 -7.26
CA ASP A 194 -19.69 -28.62 -6.50
C ASP A 194 -20.59 -27.52 -5.92
N GLY A 195 -20.28 -26.24 -6.19
CA GLY A 195 -21.02 -25.07 -5.69
C GLY A 195 -20.76 -24.74 -4.22
N LYS A 196 -19.74 -25.34 -3.60
CA LYS A 196 -19.35 -25.05 -2.23
C LYS A 196 -18.44 -23.83 -2.16
N SER A 197 -18.78 -22.87 -1.31
CA SER A 197 -17.97 -21.66 -1.10
C SER A 197 -16.65 -22.00 -0.42
N ARG A 198 -15.57 -21.47 -0.98
CA ARG A 198 -14.20 -21.56 -0.44
C ARG A 198 -13.96 -20.49 0.62
N SER A 199 -12.97 -20.72 1.49
CA SER A 199 -12.49 -19.64 2.36
C SER A 199 -11.79 -18.56 1.52
N ILE A 200 -11.81 -17.31 1.98
CA ILE A 200 -11.13 -16.18 1.31
C ILE A 200 -9.65 -16.48 1.10
N SER A 201 -8.99 -17.10 2.08
CA SER A 201 -7.57 -17.47 1.97
C SER A 201 -7.32 -18.52 0.88
N ALA A 202 -8.16 -19.55 0.77
CA ALA A 202 -8.04 -20.57 -0.27
C ALA A 202 -8.32 -19.97 -1.66
N TRP A 203 -9.32 -19.10 -1.77
CA TRP A 203 -9.65 -18.39 -3.00
C TRP A 203 -8.49 -17.52 -3.51
N LYS A 204 -7.89 -16.71 -2.63
CA LYS A 204 -6.70 -15.91 -2.94
C LYS A 204 -5.50 -16.78 -3.34
N ALA A 205 -5.24 -17.86 -2.60
CA ALA A 205 -4.13 -18.76 -2.87
C ALA A 205 -4.25 -19.48 -4.23
N GLU A 206 -5.45 -19.84 -4.64
CA GLU A 206 -5.68 -20.47 -5.94
C GLU A 206 -5.46 -19.49 -7.09
N ALA A 207 -5.97 -18.25 -6.98
CA ALA A 207 -5.72 -17.20 -7.99
C ALA A 207 -4.22 -16.92 -8.15
N ASP A 208 -3.47 -16.83 -7.04
CA ASP A 208 -2.01 -16.65 -7.06
C ASP A 208 -1.29 -17.84 -7.68
N ALA A 209 -1.72 -19.07 -7.38
CA ALA A 209 -1.14 -20.27 -7.98
C ALA A 209 -1.38 -20.34 -9.50
N TYR A 210 -2.52 -19.87 -10.00
CA TYR A 210 -2.78 -19.73 -11.43
C TYR A 210 -1.87 -18.67 -12.07
N LEU A 211 -1.71 -17.53 -11.41
CA LEU A 211 -0.83 -16.46 -11.87
C LEU A 211 0.60 -16.99 -12.05
N LYS A 212 1.17 -17.61 -11.03
CA LYS A 212 2.53 -18.20 -11.06
C LYS A 212 2.73 -19.25 -12.16
N ARG A 213 1.71 -20.09 -12.41
CA ARG A 213 1.77 -21.06 -13.51
C ARG A 213 1.80 -20.40 -14.89
N ASN A 214 1.11 -19.30 -15.06
CA ASN A 214 1.11 -18.57 -16.34
C ASN A 214 2.40 -17.78 -16.55
N GLU A 215 3.04 -17.26 -15.51
CA GLU A 215 4.37 -16.65 -15.56
C GLU A 215 5.41 -17.62 -16.09
N THR A 216 5.42 -18.85 -15.57
CA THR A 216 6.38 -19.90 -15.98
C THR A 216 6.25 -20.26 -17.46
N LYS A 217 5.04 -20.20 -18.03
CA LYS A 217 4.81 -20.46 -19.45
C LYS A 217 5.33 -19.35 -20.36
N LEU A 218 5.21 -18.09 -19.94
CA LEU A 218 5.74 -16.93 -20.68
C LEU A 218 7.27 -16.84 -20.65
N GLY A 219 7.90 -17.27 -19.56
CA GLY A 219 9.36 -17.32 -19.43
C GLY A 219 10.02 -18.46 -20.20
N GLY A 220 9.28 -19.53 -20.53
CA GLY A 220 9.79 -20.69 -21.29
C GLY A 220 9.79 -20.52 -22.82
N ASP A 221 9.10 -19.52 -23.35
CA ASP A 221 9.02 -19.25 -24.81
C ASP A 221 10.06 -18.21 -25.28
N THR A 222 11.00 -17.81 -24.40
CA THR A 222 12.04 -16.79 -24.69
C THR A 222 13.47 -17.34 -24.68
N GLU A 223 13.68 -18.68 -24.67
CA GLU A 223 14.99 -19.32 -24.93
C GLU A 223 15.14 -19.82 -26.33
#